data_430785313d748866e3b959a777294b58
#
_entry.id   430785313d748866e3b959a777294b58
#
_cell.length_a   1.000
_cell.length_b   1.000
_cell.length_c   1.000
_cell.angle_alpha   90.00
_cell.angle_beta   90.00
_cell.angle_gamma   90.00
#
_symmetry.space_group_name_H-M   'P 1'
#
loop_
_entity.id
_entity.type
_entity.pdbx_description
1 polymer ?
#
loop_
_entity_poly.entity_id
_entity_poly.type
_entity_poly.pdbx_seq_one_letter_code
_entity_poly.pdbx_strand_id
1 'polypeptide(L)'
;TTELCPTTTFDGEPLYRDANPDEAEIARRRSRWFDPYHDAIETEITRLRAIHPRIVVYDAHSIRSHVPRLFDGELPQSNIGSKGGQTCNPAVASAVEAICAASGRSHILDGRFKGGWTTRYYGRPESGVHAIQMELAMRGYLDEPADVNETNWPALLAPARANNLTPILKDVLQACIAFAAA
;
A
#
# COMPACT_ATOMS: atom_id res chain seq x y z
N THR A 1 5.62 10.93 7.99
CA THR A 1 5.43 9.65 8.69
C THR A 1 3.99 9.55 9.13
N THR A 2 3.36 8.44 8.87
CA THR A 2 2.00 8.19 9.34
C THR A 2 2.07 7.62 10.76
N GLU A 3 1.45 8.33 11.70
CA GLU A 3 1.22 7.88 13.06
C GLU A 3 -0.03 6.99 13.10
N LEU A 4 -0.19 6.23 14.18
CA LEU A 4 -1.41 5.44 14.42
C LEU A 4 -2.66 6.33 14.47
N CYS A 5 -2.54 7.52 15.03
CA CYS A 5 -3.56 8.56 15.04
C CYS A 5 -2.96 9.85 14.43
N PRO A 6 -3.04 10.04 13.12
CA PRO A 6 -2.51 11.24 12.48
C PRO A 6 -3.14 12.51 13.06
N THR A 7 -2.36 13.55 13.23
CA THR A 7 -2.81 14.85 13.76
C THR A 7 -2.99 15.91 12.69
N THR A 8 -2.49 15.63 11.48
CA THR A 8 -2.63 16.52 10.32
C THR A 8 -3.03 15.75 9.07
N THR A 9 -3.66 16.45 8.12
CA THR A 9 -3.83 15.99 6.74
C THR A 9 -2.47 15.87 6.03
N PHE A 10 -2.46 15.33 4.81
CA PHE A 10 -1.25 15.32 3.96
C PHE A 10 -0.80 16.72 3.55
N ASP A 11 -1.69 17.70 3.57
CA ASP A 11 -1.38 19.11 3.26
C ASP A 11 -0.94 19.89 4.50
N GLY A 12 -0.96 19.26 5.69
CA GLY A 12 -0.49 19.83 6.95
C GLY A 12 -1.56 20.48 7.80
N GLU A 13 -2.81 20.50 7.34
CA GLU A 13 -3.93 21.06 8.08
C GLU A 13 -4.26 20.22 9.33
N PRO A 14 -4.57 20.83 10.48
CA PRO A 14 -4.95 20.11 11.69
C PRO A 14 -6.21 19.28 11.48
N LEU A 15 -6.20 18.02 11.95
CA LEU A 15 -7.36 17.13 11.95
C LEU A 15 -8.28 17.34 13.16
N TYR A 16 -7.77 17.93 14.23
CA TYR A 16 -8.52 18.17 15.48
C TYR A 16 -8.62 19.66 15.74
N ARG A 17 -9.82 20.12 16.18
CA ARG A 17 -10.09 21.54 16.43
C ARG A 17 -9.51 22.02 17.75
N ASP A 18 -9.66 21.23 18.82
CA ASP A 18 -9.34 21.64 20.18
C ASP A 18 -8.00 21.06 20.67
N ALA A 19 -7.86 19.73 20.67
CA ALA A 19 -6.66 19.04 21.10
C ALA A 19 -6.43 17.74 20.32
N ASN A 20 -5.17 17.38 20.13
CA ASN A 20 -4.81 16.07 19.59
C ASN A 20 -5.19 14.95 20.56
N PRO A 21 -5.42 13.71 20.07
CA PRO A 21 -5.66 12.56 20.93
C PRO A 21 -4.52 12.38 21.95
N ASP A 22 -4.87 12.22 23.21
CA ASP A 22 -3.94 11.85 24.27
C ASP A 22 -3.62 10.34 24.23
N GLU A 23 -2.72 9.91 25.10
CA GLU A 23 -2.29 8.51 25.15
C GLU A 23 -3.45 7.55 25.48
N ALA A 24 -4.41 7.95 26.31
CA ALA A 24 -5.56 7.13 26.66
C ALA A 24 -6.50 6.96 25.47
N GLU A 25 -6.74 8.01 24.72
CA GLU A 25 -7.56 7.96 23.50
C GLU A 25 -6.86 7.17 22.38
N ILE A 26 -5.54 7.31 22.23
CA ILE A 26 -4.74 6.51 21.29
C ILE A 26 -4.83 5.03 21.65
N ALA A 27 -4.65 4.67 22.94
CA ALA A 27 -4.77 3.29 23.42
C ALA A 27 -6.18 2.73 23.19
N ARG A 28 -7.22 3.52 23.43
CA ARG A 28 -8.62 3.15 23.17
C ARG A 28 -8.88 2.87 21.67
N ARG A 29 -8.39 3.73 20.78
CA ARG A 29 -8.52 3.53 19.33
C ARG A 29 -7.75 2.31 18.86
N ARG A 30 -6.52 2.13 19.38
CA ARG A 30 -5.70 0.97 19.08
C ARG A 30 -6.43 -0.32 19.42
N SER A 31 -6.89 -0.49 20.66
CA SER A 31 -7.57 -1.71 21.11
C SER A 31 -8.88 -1.99 20.37
N ARG A 32 -9.57 -0.92 19.92
CA ARG A 32 -10.87 -1.05 19.24
C ARG A 32 -10.76 -1.33 17.76
N TRP A 33 -9.73 -0.84 17.08
CA TRP A 33 -9.66 -0.85 15.61
C TRP A 33 -8.38 -1.48 15.08
N PHE A 34 -7.23 -1.10 15.62
CA PHE A 34 -5.93 -1.58 15.14
C PHE A 34 -5.69 -3.03 15.53
N ASP A 35 -5.80 -3.36 16.82
CA ASP A 35 -5.49 -4.70 17.32
C ASP A 35 -6.42 -5.76 16.66
N PRO A 36 -7.78 -5.61 16.63
CA PRO A 36 -8.64 -6.61 15.98
C PRO A 36 -8.38 -6.78 14.47
N TYR A 37 -8.00 -5.70 13.78
CA TYR A 37 -7.64 -5.77 12.36
C TYR A 37 -6.36 -6.60 12.16
N HIS A 38 -5.34 -6.35 12.96
CA HIS A 38 -4.08 -7.08 12.85
C HIS A 38 -4.19 -8.52 13.36
N ASP A 39 -4.98 -8.77 14.40
CA ASP A 39 -5.29 -10.14 14.86
C ASP A 39 -5.94 -10.97 13.75
N ALA A 40 -6.85 -10.38 12.97
CA ALA A 40 -7.48 -11.04 11.83
C ALA A 40 -6.46 -11.38 10.73
N ILE A 41 -5.54 -10.46 10.41
CA ILE A 41 -4.46 -10.73 9.44
C ILE A 41 -3.52 -11.83 9.95
N GLU A 42 -3.10 -11.79 11.21
CA GLU A 42 -2.21 -12.81 11.78
C GLU A 42 -2.88 -14.19 11.82
N THR A 43 -4.18 -14.23 12.12
CA THR A 43 -4.99 -15.46 12.07
C THR A 43 -4.98 -16.04 10.66
N GLU A 44 -5.19 -15.21 9.63
CA GLU A 44 -5.20 -15.67 8.24
C GLU A 44 -3.81 -16.09 7.76
N ILE A 45 -2.76 -15.35 8.12
CA ILE A 45 -1.36 -15.75 7.86
C ILE A 45 -1.08 -17.12 8.47
N THR A 46 -1.45 -17.33 9.74
CA THR A 46 -1.26 -18.60 10.45
C THR A 46 -2.02 -19.73 9.76
N ARG A 47 -3.27 -19.49 9.39
CA ARG A 47 -4.12 -20.47 8.69
C ARG A 47 -3.50 -20.88 7.34
N LEU A 48 -3.07 -19.92 6.55
CA LEU A 48 -2.46 -20.16 5.23
C LEU A 48 -1.10 -20.86 5.35
N ARG A 49 -0.28 -20.45 6.33
CA ARG A 49 1.03 -21.07 6.56
C ARG A 49 0.94 -22.53 7.05
N ALA A 50 -0.16 -22.91 7.67
CA ALA A 50 -0.41 -24.31 8.02
C ALA A 50 -0.63 -25.22 6.79
N ILE A 51 -0.97 -24.64 5.64
CA ILE A 51 -1.32 -25.38 4.42
C ILE A 51 -0.24 -25.20 3.33
N HIS A 52 0.39 -24.01 3.29
CA HIS A 52 1.33 -23.63 2.24
C HIS A 52 2.75 -23.36 2.80
N PRO A 53 3.80 -23.85 2.15
CA PRO A 53 5.19 -23.61 2.58
C PRO A 53 5.60 -22.14 2.48
N ARG A 54 4.89 -21.34 1.69
CA ARG A 54 5.08 -19.89 1.56
C ARG A 54 3.79 -19.20 1.15
N ILE A 55 3.65 -17.94 1.53
CA ILE A 55 2.51 -17.07 1.20
C ILE A 55 3.01 -15.68 0.85
N VAL A 56 2.16 -14.90 0.19
CA VAL A 56 2.42 -13.48 -0.09
C VAL A 56 1.32 -12.62 0.54
N VAL A 57 1.72 -11.69 1.39
CA VAL A 57 0.89 -10.58 1.86
C VAL A 57 1.05 -9.43 0.87
N TYR A 58 0.00 -9.16 0.11
CA TYR A 58 -0.04 -8.05 -0.84
C TYR A 58 -0.72 -6.85 -0.18
N ASP A 59 0.07 -5.82 0.14
CA ASP A 59 -0.37 -4.61 0.85
C ASP A 59 -0.78 -3.55 -0.18
N ALA A 60 -2.09 -3.44 -0.45
CA ALA A 60 -2.65 -2.61 -1.51
C ALA A 60 -2.98 -1.20 -1.01
N HIS A 61 -2.28 -0.21 -1.53
CA HIS A 61 -2.42 1.21 -1.19
C HIS A 61 -2.63 2.08 -2.43
N SER A 62 -3.14 3.27 -2.20
CA SER A 62 -3.13 4.35 -3.19
C SER A 62 -3.07 5.72 -2.51
N ILE A 63 -2.46 6.68 -3.19
CA ILE A 63 -2.30 8.06 -2.74
C ILE A 63 -2.48 9.02 -3.91
N ARG A 64 -2.78 10.27 -3.62
CA ARG A 64 -2.80 11.35 -4.61
C ARG A 64 -1.48 11.40 -5.39
N SER A 65 -1.58 11.71 -6.69
CA SER A 65 -0.42 11.75 -7.59
C SER A 65 0.55 12.88 -7.26
N HIS A 66 0.08 13.92 -6.58
CA HIS A 66 0.88 15.07 -6.13
C HIS A 66 0.61 15.31 -4.65
N VAL A 67 1.63 15.15 -3.82
CA VAL A 67 1.61 15.47 -2.38
C VAL A 67 2.94 16.16 -2.03
N PRO A 68 3.06 17.47 -2.26
CA PRO A 68 4.35 18.20 -2.14
C PRO A 68 5.04 18.04 -0.78
N ARG A 69 4.28 17.84 0.30
CA ARG A 69 4.83 17.57 1.63
C ARG A 69 5.56 16.22 1.73
N LEU A 70 5.23 15.26 0.88
CA LEU A 70 5.80 13.91 0.95
C LEU A 70 6.85 13.64 -0.14
N PHE A 71 6.68 14.23 -1.33
CA PHE A 71 7.57 14.04 -2.47
C PHE A 71 7.39 15.17 -3.48
N ASP A 72 8.44 15.42 -4.27
CA ASP A 72 8.42 16.40 -5.35
C ASP A 72 7.84 15.81 -6.64
N GLY A 73 7.11 16.65 -7.38
CA GLY A 73 6.55 16.29 -8.69
C GLY A 73 5.44 15.26 -8.65
N GLU A 74 5.31 14.52 -9.73
CA GLU A 74 4.28 13.50 -9.93
C GLU A 74 4.78 12.12 -9.52
N LEU A 75 4.03 11.44 -8.66
CA LEU A 75 4.33 10.07 -8.24
C LEU A 75 4.26 9.09 -9.43
N PRO A 76 5.20 8.16 -9.62
CA PRO A 76 5.04 7.05 -10.57
C PRO A 76 3.71 6.33 -10.39
N GLN A 77 3.14 5.79 -11.49
CA GLN A 77 1.83 5.11 -11.42
C GLN A 77 1.82 3.96 -10.45
N SER A 78 2.90 3.17 -10.43
CA SER A 78 3.06 2.01 -9.56
C SER A 78 4.32 2.16 -8.72
N ASN A 79 4.17 2.19 -7.40
CA ASN A 79 5.29 2.26 -6.47
C ASN A 79 5.32 0.98 -5.66
N ILE A 80 6.30 0.15 -5.95
CA ILE A 80 6.47 -1.18 -5.36
C ILE A 80 7.38 -1.05 -4.14
N GLY A 81 6.96 -1.58 -3.01
CA GLY A 81 7.73 -1.52 -1.76
C GLY A 81 8.08 -2.91 -1.25
N SER A 82 9.39 -3.19 -1.12
CA SER A 82 9.94 -4.43 -0.57
C SER A 82 10.93 -4.20 0.57
N LYS A 83 11.01 -2.95 1.06
CA LYS A 83 12.02 -2.48 2.01
C LYS A 83 13.45 -2.83 1.57
N GLY A 84 13.78 -2.60 0.30
CA GLY A 84 15.09 -2.96 -0.26
C GLY A 84 15.30 -4.48 -0.30
N GLY A 85 14.27 -5.25 -0.60
CA GLY A 85 14.33 -6.72 -0.68
C GLY A 85 14.26 -7.44 0.67
N GLN A 86 13.98 -6.73 1.78
CA GLN A 86 14.00 -7.35 3.12
C GLN A 86 12.69 -8.06 3.49
N THR A 87 11.56 -7.70 2.84
CA THR A 87 10.24 -8.19 3.24
C THR A 87 9.69 -9.30 2.34
N CYS A 88 10.33 -9.57 1.22
CA CYS A 88 9.95 -10.68 0.33
C CYS A 88 11.16 -11.25 -0.40
N ASN A 89 10.99 -12.45 -0.98
CA ASN A 89 11.99 -13.04 -1.88
C ASN A 89 12.18 -12.12 -3.10
N PRO A 90 13.42 -11.90 -3.59
CA PRO A 90 13.69 -11.09 -4.77
C PRO A 90 12.87 -11.49 -6.01
N ALA A 91 12.54 -12.77 -6.16
CA ALA A 91 11.72 -13.25 -7.28
C ALA A 91 10.31 -12.63 -7.30
N VAL A 92 9.70 -12.37 -6.10
CA VAL A 92 8.40 -11.70 -6.01
C VAL A 92 8.51 -10.25 -6.48
N ALA A 93 9.48 -9.50 -5.94
CA ALA A 93 9.68 -8.10 -6.30
C ALA A 93 9.99 -7.94 -7.79
N SER A 94 10.89 -8.76 -8.34
CA SER A 94 11.25 -8.73 -9.76
C SER A 94 10.08 -9.09 -10.69
N ALA A 95 9.26 -10.08 -10.32
CA ALA A 95 8.08 -10.45 -11.11
C ALA A 95 7.05 -9.31 -11.15
N VAL A 96 6.76 -8.69 -10.00
CA VAL A 96 5.84 -7.54 -9.91
C VAL A 96 6.38 -6.35 -10.69
N GLU A 97 7.67 -6.03 -10.54
CA GLU A 97 8.31 -4.94 -11.27
C GLU A 97 8.29 -5.17 -12.79
N ALA A 98 8.58 -6.38 -13.25
CA ALA A 98 8.54 -6.71 -14.67
C ALA A 98 7.15 -6.52 -15.29
N ILE A 99 6.07 -6.87 -14.58
CA ILE A 99 4.70 -6.64 -15.02
C ILE A 99 4.40 -5.15 -15.09
N CYS A 100 4.79 -4.38 -14.09
CA CYS A 100 4.62 -2.93 -14.10
C CYS A 100 5.40 -2.28 -15.26
N ALA A 101 6.63 -2.71 -15.52
CA ALA A 101 7.45 -2.25 -16.64
C ALA A 101 6.80 -2.57 -18.00
N ALA A 102 6.31 -3.79 -18.18
CA ALA A 102 5.66 -4.22 -19.43
C ALA A 102 4.35 -3.45 -19.72
N SER A 103 3.73 -2.86 -18.70
CA SER A 103 2.53 -2.05 -18.86
C SER A 103 2.74 -0.72 -19.61
N GLY A 104 3.99 -0.29 -19.78
CA GLY A 104 4.36 1.01 -20.34
C GLY A 104 4.05 2.20 -19.43
N ARG A 105 3.58 1.97 -18.20
CA ARG A 105 3.29 3.00 -17.21
C ARG A 105 4.53 3.27 -16.34
N SER A 106 4.61 4.49 -15.80
CA SER A 106 5.68 4.82 -14.86
C SER A 106 5.61 3.94 -13.61
N HIS A 107 6.74 3.41 -13.19
CA HIS A 107 6.84 2.55 -12.01
C HIS A 107 8.20 2.75 -11.33
N ILE A 108 8.29 2.33 -10.08
CA ILE A 108 9.53 2.33 -9.32
C ILE A 108 9.47 1.25 -8.22
N LEU A 109 10.58 0.52 -8.05
CA LEU A 109 10.78 -0.40 -6.93
C LEU A 109 11.58 0.31 -5.83
N ASP A 110 11.06 0.27 -4.59
CA ASP A 110 11.67 0.85 -3.40
C ASP A 110 12.08 2.33 -3.53
N GLY A 111 11.27 3.12 -4.26
CA GLY A 111 11.43 4.55 -4.39
C GLY A 111 11.02 5.32 -3.13
N ARG A 112 10.06 6.26 -3.24
CA ARG A 112 9.56 7.03 -2.09
C ARG A 112 8.83 6.12 -1.08
N PHE A 113 8.06 5.17 -1.56
CA PHE A 113 7.30 4.21 -0.76
C PHE A 113 7.97 2.84 -0.77
N LYS A 114 8.79 2.60 0.25
CA LYS A 114 9.61 1.36 0.37
C LYS A 114 8.89 0.22 1.10
N GLY A 115 7.64 0.40 1.46
CA GLY A 115 6.88 -0.51 2.30
C GLY A 115 6.55 0.10 3.66
N GLY A 116 5.25 0.09 4.00
CA GLY A 116 4.68 0.62 5.22
C GLY A 116 4.90 -0.30 6.43
N TRP A 117 4.13 -0.05 7.49
CA TRP A 117 4.19 -0.85 8.70
C TRP A 117 3.79 -2.31 8.44
N THR A 118 2.68 -2.53 7.73
CA THR A 118 2.15 -3.85 7.34
C THR A 118 3.21 -4.69 6.63
N THR A 119 3.82 -4.13 5.58
CA THR A 119 4.86 -4.81 4.81
C THR A 119 6.06 -5.20 5.69
N ARG A 120 6.50 -4.29 6.56
CA ARG A 120 7.65 -4.53 7.45
C ARG A 120 7.34 -5.49 8.59
N TYR A 121 6.13 -5.44 9.13
CA TYR A 121 5.73 -6.24 10.27
C TYR A 121 5.47 -7.71 9.88
N TYR A 122 4.77 -7.92 8.76
CA TYR A 122 4.41 -9.27 8.31
C TYR A 122 5.47 -9.92 7.41
N GLY A 123 6.30 -9.15 6.70
CA GLY A 123 7.33 -9.68 5.82
C GLY A 123 8.46 -10.37 6.57
N ARG A 124 8.46 -11.71 6.56
CA ARG A 124 9.45 -12.59 7.17
C ARG A 124 9.79 -13.72 6.18
N PRO A 125 10.53 -13.41 5.10
CA PRO A 125 10.77 -14.36 4.00
C PRO A 125 11.44 -15.63 4.46
N GLU A 126 12.29 -15.57 5.50
CA GLU A 126 12.93 -16.73 6.11
C GLU A 126 11.95 -17.72 6.74
N SER A 127 10.77 -17.26 7.16
CA SER A 127 9.68 -18.11 7.66
C SER A 127 8.61 -18.41 6.61
N GLY A 128 8.84 -18.03 5.34
CA GLY A 128 7.91 -18.24 4.24
C GLY A 128 6.74 -17.25 4.16
N VAL A 129 6.79 -16.14 4.92
CA VAL A 129 5.83 -15.05 4.79
C VAL A 129 6.48 -13.90 4.03
N HIS A 130 6.09 -13.72 2.78
CA HIS A 130 6.58 -12.64 1.93
C HIS A 130 5.57 -11.50 1.91
N ALA A 131 6.02 -10.25 2.09
CA ALA A 131 5.14 -9.09 2.03
C ALA A 131 5.66 -8.09 1.00
N ILE A 132 4.77 -7.60 0.15
CA ILE A 132 5.05 -6.59 -0.87
C ILE A 132 3.95 -5.54 -0.88
N GLN A 133 4.32 -4.27 -0.90
CA GLN A 133 3.39 -3.15 -1.01
C GLN A 133 3.25 -2.70 -2.46
N MET A 134 2.05 -2.34 -2.85
CA MET A 134 1.78 -1.56 -4.06
C MET A 134 1.11 -0.25 -3.67
N GLU A 135 1.79 0.88 -3.89
CA GLU A 135 1.21 2.22 -3.74
C GLU A 135 0.88 2.76 -5.14
N LEU A 136 -0.39 2.88 -5.45
CA LEU A 136 -0.85 3.40 -6.75
C LEU A 136 -1.04 4.91 -6.68
N ALA A 137 -0.60 5.62 -7.72
CA ALA A 137 -1.02 6.99 -7.94
C ALA A 137 -2.49 7.01 -8.39
N MET A 138 -3.34 7.77 -7.68
CA MET A 138 -4.80 7.77 -7.86
C MET A 138 -5.25 8.18 -9.27
N ARG A 139 -4.45 8.99 -10.00
CA ARG A 139 -4.75 9.34 -11.39
C ARG A 139 -4.94 8.15 -12.33
N GLY A 140 -4.42 6.99 -11.94
CA GLY A 140 -4.56 5.75 -12.72
C GLY A 140 -5.98 5.20 -12.75
N TYR A 141 -6.86 5.64 -11.85
CA TYR A 141 -8.22 5.13 -11.75
C TYR A 141 -9.25 6.18 -11.29
N LEU A 142 -8.83 7.37 -10.83
CA LEU A 142 -9.72 8.48 -10.45
C LEU A 142 -9.54 9.67 -11.39
N ASP A 143 -10.57 10.52 -11.48
CA ASP A 143 -10.51 11.86 -12.07
C ASP A 143 -9.91 12.83 -11.05
N GLU A 144 -8.62 12.65 -10.76
CA GLU A 144 -7.90 13.39 -9.74
C GLU A 144 -7.76 14.86 -10.14
N PRO A 145 -8.30 15.82 -9.34
CA PRO A 145 -8.14 17.24 -9.62
C PRO A 145 -6.70 17.69 -9.36
N ALA A 146 -6.24 18.70 -10.10
CA ALA A 146 -4.92 19.29 -9.88
C ALA A 146 -4.82 19.94 -8.50
N ASP A 147 -5.86 20.70 -8.11
CA ASP A 147 -5.98 21.36 -6.81
C ASP A 147 -7.13 20.72 -6.04
N VAL A 148 -6.81 20.02 -4.95
CA VAL A 148 -7.78 19.34 -4.10
C VAL A 148 -8.40 20.31 -3.11
N ASN A 149 -9.74 20.28 -3.00
CA ASN A 149 -10.50 21.07 -2.05
C ASN A 149 -11.80 20.36 -1.64
N GLU A 150 -12.54 20.92 -0.70
CA GLU A 150 -13.77 20.33 -0.16
C GLU A 150 -14.88 20.09 -1.21
N THR A 151 -14.86 20.81 -2.32
CA THR A 151 -15.91 20.72 -3.36
C THR A 151 -15.61 19.69 -4.43
N ASN A 152 -14.35 19.30 -4.61
CA ASN A 152 -13.91 18.37 -5.65
C ASN A 152 -13.31 17.06 -5.11
N TRP A 153 -13.33 16.88 -3.79
CA TRP A 153 -12.88 15.64 -3.15
C TRP A 153 -14.02 15.00 -2.32
N PRO A 154 -14.24 13.69 -2.36
CA PRO A 154 -13.45 12.68 -3.08
C PRO A 154 -13.61 12.74 -4.60
N ALA A 155 -12.52 12.46 -5.32
CA ALA A 155 -12.51 12.41 -6.78
C ALA A 155 -13.37 11.24 -7.31
N LEU A 156 -13.95 11.42 -8.48
CA LEU A 156 -14.79 10.40 -9.11
C LEU A 156 -13.94 9.29 -9.73
N LEU A 157 -14.51 8.08 -9.75
CA LEU A 157 -13.92 6.98 -10.51
C LEU A 157 -13.87 7.32 -12.00
N ALA A 158 -12.72 7.08 -12.64
CA ALA A 158 -12.53 7.17 -14.08
C ALA A 158 -12.59 5.77 -14.72
N PRO A 159 -13.75 5.28 -15.17
CA PRO A 159 -13.93 3.88 -15.54
C PRO A 159 -12.97 3.40 -16.64
N ALA A 160 -12.70 4.24 -17.63
CA ALA A 160 -11.78 3.89 -18.72
C ALA A 160 -10.34 3.68 -18.21
N ARG A 161 -9.87 4.54 -17.30
CA ARG A 161 -8.54 4.38 -16.68
C ARG A 161 -8.49 3.18 -15.74
N ALA A 162 -9.53 2.99 -14.93
CA ALA A 162 -9.64 1.83 -14.04
C ALA A 162 -9.65 0.51 -14.82
N ASN A 163 -10.39 0.44 -15.91
CA ASN A 163 -10.44 -0.73 -16.79
C ASN A 163 -9.08 -1.05 -17.43
N ASN A 164 -8.28 -0.03 -17.75
CA ASN A 164 -6.93 -0.21 -18.28
C ASN A 164 -5.89 -0.59 -17.20
N LEU A 165 -6.14 -0.26 -15.93
CA LEU A 165 -5.25 -0.61 -14.82
C LEU A 165 -5.55 -2.02 -14.27
N THR A 166 -6.81 -2.42 -14.27
CA THR A 166 -7.28 -3.69 -13.70
C THR A 166 -6.53 -4.93 -14.21
N PRO A 167 -6.27 -5.12 -15.53
CA PRO A 167 -5.51 -6.27 -16.01
C PRO A 167 -4.11 -6.34 -15.41
N ILE A 168 -3.42 -5.20 -15.32
CA ILE A 168 -2.06 -5.12 -14.76
C ILE A 168 -2.05 -5.59 -13.31
N LEU A 169 -3.02 -5.13 -12.51
CA LEU A 169 -3.14 -5.54 -11.11
C LEU A 169 -3.51 -7.03 -10.97
N LYS A 170 -4.33 -7.56 -11.86
CA LYS A 170 -4.62 -9.00 -11.92
C LYS A 170 -3.37 -9.82 -12.20
N ASP A 171 -2.55 -9.40 -13.16
CA ASP A 171 -1.29 -10.07 -13.48
C ASP A 171 -0.31 -10.02 -12.31
N VAL A 172 -0.22 -8.89 -11.60
CA VAL A 172 0.57 -8.75 -10.37
C VAL A 172 0.11 -9.74 -9.29
N LEU A 173 -1.21 -9.81 -9.03
CA LEU A 173 -1.75 -10.75 -8.05
C LEU A 173 -1.52 -12.20 -8.47
N GLN A 174 -1.67 -12.51 -9.77
CA GLN A 174 -1.41 -13.84 -10.31
C GLN A 174 0.06 -14.24 -10.16
N ALA A 175 0.99 -13.32 -10.35
CA ALA A 175 2.42 -13.57 -10.11
C ALA A 175 2.70 -13.86 -8.62
N CYS A 176 2.07 -13.15 -7.70
CA CYS A 176 2.16 -13.43 -6.27
C CYS A 176 1.61 -14.83 -5.92
N ILE A 177 0.48 -15.21 -6.50
CA ILE A 177 -0.13 -16.54 -6.32
C ILE A 177 0.78 -17.63 -6.90
N ALA A 178 1.29 -17.42 -8.12
CA ALA A 178 2.18 -18.39 -8.77
C ALA A 178 3.46 -18.61 -7.95
N PHE A 179 4.04 -17.55 -7.39
CA PHE A 179 5.17 -17.67 -6.49
C PHE A 179 4.82 -18.46 -5.23
N ALA A 180 3.66 -18.22 -4.62
CA ALA A 180 3.25 -18.93 -3.41
C ALA A 180 2.99 -20.42 -3.67
N ALA A 181 2.54 -20.78 -4.87
CA ALA A 181 2.21 -22.15 -5.28
C ALA A 181 3.41 -22.99 -5.74
N ALA A 182 4.51 -22.35 -6.11
CA ALA A 182 5.73 -23.04 -6.59
C ALA A 182 6.55 -23.60 -5.44
#